data_4ba8541a43c2bb2bba44389d3ebe426e
#
_entry.id   4ba8541a43c2bb2bba44389d3ebe426e
#
_cell.length_a   1.000
_cell.length_b   1.000
_cell.length_c   1.000
_cell.angle_alpha   90.00
_cell.angle_beta   90.00
_cell.angle_gamma   90.00
#
_symmetry.space_group_name_H-M   'P 1'
#
loop_
_entity.id
_entity.type
_entity.pdbx_description
1 polymer ?
#
loop_
_entity_poly.entity_id
_entity_poly.type
_entity_poly.pdbx_seq_one_letter_code
_entity_poly.pdbx_strand_id
1 'polypeptide(L)'
;CYLQEDYQAMADAAQKAIEIEEGNAMAHYLLGRAKQGMDDGIMSIAHLTKAIVLKDDFTEARLLRAEALIKMQQYKEATEDIDAILSQDPDEEAALLLRGKVKETTGQQEEAETDYRYVTELNPFNEQAFLYLGQLYIVQKKLTEAIALFDEAIELNPDFAQAYHERGRAKLLNGDKEGSMEDMKRGLELNPKELQDFNGQYGNLPGNNTTNILGL
;
A
#
# COMPACT_ATOMS: atom_id res chain seq x y z
N CYS A 1 14.48 1.96 13.33
CA CYS A 1 14.80 2.93 14.40
C CYS A 1 14.61 4.37 13.96
N TYR A 2 15.32 4.86 12.94
CA TYR A 2 15.22 6.27 12.51
C TYR A 2 13.78 6.69 12.14
N LEU A 3 13.05 5.90 11.36
CA LEU A 3 11.67 6.23 10.96
C LEU A 3 10.70 6.31 12.14
N GLN A 4 10.86 5.48 13.17
CA GLN A 4 10.00 5.54 14.36
C GLN A 4 10.28 6.79 15.21
N GLU A 5 11.54 7.21 15.29
CA GLU A 5 11.92 8.46 15.97
C GLU A 5 11.35 9.69 15.25
N ASP A 6 11.34 9.67 13.91
CA ASP A 6 10.74 10.73 13.10
C ASP A 6 9.22 10.81 13.30
N TYR A 7 8.51 9.67 13.37
CA TYR A 7 7.07 9.66 13.64
C TYR A 7 6.75 10.12 15.07
N GLN A 8 7.55 9.77 16.06
CA GLN A 8 7.37 10.28 17.43
C GLN A 8 7.56 11.79 17.49
N ALA A 9 8.61 12.33 16.85
CA ALA A 9 8.86 13.77 16.80
C ALA A 9 7.70 14.50 16.07
N MET A 10 7.17 13.92 14.99
CA MET A 10 6.00 14.45 14.29
C MET A 10 4.75 14.46 15.21
N ALA A 11 4.52 13.37 15.95
CA ALA A 11 3.40 13.27 16.88
C ALA A 11 3.50 14.33 17.99
N ASP A 12 4.69 14.49 18.59
CA ASP A 12 4.91 15.47 19.66
C ASP A 12 4.73 16.92 19.18
N ALA A 13 5.19 17.23 17.96
CA ALA A 13 5.00 18.55 17.36
C ALA A 13 3.52 18.82 17.04
N ALA A 14 2.84 17.84 16.47
CA ALA A 14 1.41 17.94 16.15
C ALA A 14 0.56 18.08 17.44
N GLN A 15 0.89 17.34 18.49
CA GLN A 15 0.23 17.42 19.78
C GLN A 15 0.37 18.82 20.40
N LYS A 16 1.55 19.42 20.37
CA LYS A 16 1.76 20.81 20.82
C LYS A 16 0.97 21.83 20.02
N ALA A 17 0.84 21.60 18.69
CA ALA A 17 0.03 22.48 17.86
C ALA A 17 -1.47 22.40 18.23
N ILE A 18 -1.96 21.20 18.55
CA ILE A 18 -3.34 20.99 19.02
C ILE A 18 -3.57 21.68 20.40
N GLU A 19 -2.59 21.64 21.31
CA GLU A 19 -2.66 22.33 22.62
C GLU A 19 -2.76 23.84 22.47
N ILE A 20 -2.13 24.41 21.43
CA ILE A 20 -2.22 25.84 21.13
C ILE A 20 -3.55 26.18 20.44
N GLU A 21 -3.98 25.33 19.49
CA GLU A 21 -5.18 25.51 18.68
C GLU A 21 -5.88 24.17 18.48
N GLU A 22 -6.88 23.87 19.34
CA GLU A 22 -7.62 22.58 19.29
C GLU A 22 -8.33 22.35 17.95
N GLY A 23 -8.69 23.43 17.25
CA GLY A 23 -9.35 23.39 15.94
C GLY A 23 -8.41 23.27 14.75
N ASN A 24 -7.11 22.96 14.94
CA ASN A 24 -6.15 22.88 13.86
C ASN A 24 -6.25 21.54 13.10
N ALA A 25 -6.98 21.55 11.97
CA ALA A 25 -7.20 20.36 11.15
C ALA A 25 -5.88 19.72 10.66
N MET A 26 -4.88 20.56 10.28
CA MET A 26 -3.58 20.06 9.82
C MET A 26 -2.82 19.37 10.94
N ALA A 27 -2.87 19.89 12.16
CA ALA A 27 -2.22 19.25 13.30
C ALA A 27 -2.85 17.88 13.62
N HIS A 28 -4.18 17.77 13.55
CA HIS A 28 -4.86 16.49 13.66
C HIS A 28 -4.47 15.51 12.53
N TYR A 29 -4.39 15.97 11.28
CA TYR A 29 -3.91 15.15 10.16
C TYR A 29 -2.49 14.64 10.39
N LEU A 30 -1.56 15.51 10.77
CA LEU A 30 -0.17 15.12 11.04
C LEU A 30 -0.05 14.13 12.21
N LEU A 31 -0.85 14.33 13.26
CA LEU A 31 -0.87 13.38 14.37
C LEU A 31 -1.45 12.02 13.94
N GLY A 32 -2.51 12.00 13.15
CA GLY A 32 -3.07 10.78 12.56
C GLY A 32 -2.05 10.05 11.70
N ARG A 33 -1.32 10.77 10.84
CA ARG A 33 -0.25 10.24 10.01
C ARG A 33 0.90 9.65 10.84
N ALA A 34 1.32 10.36 11.89
CA ALA A 34 2.34 9.87 12.79
C ALA A 34 1.91 8.58 13.50
N LYS A 35 0.66 8.52 13.98
CA LYS A 35 0.08 7.33 14.61
C LYS A 35 0.02 6.14 13.64
N GLN A 36 -0.31 6.38 12.37
CA GLN A 36 -0.25 5.32 11.34
C GLN A 36 1.16 4.79 11.15
N GLY A 37 2.16 5.67 11.05
CA GLY A 37 3.57 5.27 10.95
C GLY A 37 4.11 4.53 12.17
N MET A 38 3.46 4.70 13.33
CA MET A 38 3.73 3.98 14.58
C MET A 38 2.90 2.70 14.74
N ASP A 39 2.14 2.32 13.72
CA ASP A 39 1.21 1.18 13.70
C ASP A 39 0.04 1.27 14.71
N ASP A 40 -0.29 2.48 15.15
CA ASP A 40 -1.43 2.79 16.02
C ASP A 40 -2.63 3.21 15.16
N GLY A 41 -3.24 2.25 14.47
CA GLY A 41 -4.33 2.49 13.51
C GLY A 41 -5.58 3.11 14.18
N ILE A 42 -5.88 2.77 15.43
CA ILE A 42 -7.05 3.30 16.14
C ILE A 42 -6.88 4.80 16.38
N MET A 43 -5.75 5.22 16.91
CA MET A 43 -5.49 6.65 17.15
C MET A 43 -5.31 7.42 15.85
N SER A 44 -4.75 6.77 14.82
CA SER A 44 -4.70 7.34 13.48
C SER A 44 -6.10 7.72 12.98
N ILE A 45 -7.03 6.76 12.95
CA ILE A 45 -8.42 6.99 12.51
C ILE A 45 -9.12 8.06 13.35
N ALA A 46 -8.91 8.06 14.66
CA ALA A 46 -9.53 9.07 15.55
C ALA A 46 -9.09 10.50 15.20
N HIS A 47 -7.78 10.72 15.02
CA HIS A 47 -7.24 12.03 14.68
C HIS A 47 -7.58 12.45 13.25
N LEU A 48 -7.54 11.52 12.27
CA LEU A 48 -7.96 11.80 10.90
C LEU A 48 -9.45 12.15 10.82
N THR A 49 -10.30 11.48 11.61
CA THR A 49 -11.72 11.83 11.73
C THR A 49 -11.89 13.26 12.25
N LYS A 50 -11.12 13.66 13.25
CA LYS A 50 -11.17 15.04 13.75
C LYS A 50 -10.70 16.03 12.70
N ALA A 51 -9.64 15.72 11.94
CA ALA A 51 -9.16 16.56 10.85
C ALA A 51 -10.25 16.79 9.79
N ILE A 52 -10.95 15.73 9.38
CA ILE A 52 -12.03 15.79 8.39
C ILE A 52 -13.23 16.57 8.92
N VAL A 53 -13.60 16.41 10.20
CA VAL A 53 -14.69 17.21 10.82
C VAL A 53 -14.35 18.70 10.84
N LEU A 54 -13.09 19.05 11.04
CA LEU A 54 -12.61 20.44 11.06
C LEU A 54 -12.44 21.04 9.65
N LYS A 55 -12.14 20.19 8.66
CA LYS A 55 -11.98 20.56 7.26
C LYS A 55 -12.59 19.46 6.38
N ASP A 56 -13.83 19.67 5.93
CA ASP A 56 -14.59 18.64 5.20
C ASP A 56 -13.99 18.28 3.83
N ASP A 57 -13.36 19.23 3.14
CA ASP A 57 -12.67 19.03 1.86
C ASP A 57 -11.20 18.55 1.97
N PHE A 58 -10.87 17.84 3.08
CA PHE A 58 -9.51 17.40 3.36
C PHE A 58 -9.23 16.03 2.71
N THR A 59 -8.98 16.03 1.40
CA THR A 59 -8.73 14.81 0.59
C THR A 59 -7.63 13.93 1.18
N GLU A 60 -6.48 14.50 1.55
CA GLU A 60 -5.34 13.75 2.09
C GLU A 60 -5.69 13.06 3.43
N ALA A 61 -6.52 13.70 4.26
CA ALA A 61 -6.96 13.08 5.51
C ALA A 61 -7.95 11.93 5.26
N ARG A 62 -8.84 12.07 4.27
CA ARG A 62 -9.75 10.98 3.86
C ARG A 62 -9.00 9.82 3.23
N LEU A 63 -8.03 10.06 2.34
CA LEU A 63 -7.18 9.01 1.75
C LEU A 63 -6.47 8.21 2.84
N LEU A 64 -5.80 8.91 3.75
CA LEU A 64 -5.05 8.27 4.83
C LEU A 64 -5.97 7.51 5.80
N ARG A 65 -7.18 8.02 6.07
CA ARG A 65 -8.18 7.33 6.90
C ARG A 65 -8.70 6.09 6.19
N ALA A 66 -9.00 6.17 4.88
CA ALA A 66 -9.42 5.03 4.09
C ALA A 66 -8.37 3.92 4.08
N GLU A 67 -7.08 4.24 3.93
CA GLU A 67 -5.99 3.27 4.05
C GLU A 67 -5.98 2.57 5.43
N ALA A 68 -6.08 3.35 6.51
CA ALA A 68 -6.11 2.80 7.86
C ALA A 68 -7.35 1.91 8.10
N LEU A 69 -8.51 2.32 7.59
CA LEU A 69 -9.76 1.56 7.66
C LEU A 69 -9.68 0.26 6.86
N ILE A 70 -9.09 0.26 5.67
CA ILE A 70 -8.86 -0.95 4.86
C ILE A 70 -7.95 -1.92 5.63
N LYS A 71 -6.86 -1.43 6.22
CA LYS A 71 -5.94 -2.25 7.04
C LYS A 71 -6.67 -2.88 8.23
N MET A 72 -7.65 -2.19 8.81
CA MET A 72 -8.51 -2.69 9.87
C MET A 72 -9.75 -3.47 9.39
N GLN A 73 -9.86 -3.74 8.10
CA GLN A 73 -10.99 -4.44 7.46
C GLN A 73 -12.35 -3.74 7.62
N GLN A 74 -12.35 -2.44 7.88
CA GLN A 74 -13.54 -1.59 7.97
C GLN A 74 -13.88 -1.03 6.58
N TYR A 75 -14.24 -1.93 5.67
CA TYR A 75 -14.38 -1.60 4.24
C TYR A 75 -15.53 -0.66 3.93
N LYS A 76 -16.61 -0.69 4.72
CA LYS A 76 -17.75 0.19 4.52
C LYS A 76 -17.37 1.65 4.75
N GLU A 77 -16.75 1.93 5.89
CA GLU A 77 -16.30 3.27 6.26
C GLU A 77 -15.19 3.78 5.32
N ALA A 78 -14.31 2.88 4.87
CA ALA A 78 -13.32 3.21 3.85
C ALA A 78 -13.98 3.63 2.53
N THR A 79 -15.03 2.93 2.10
CA THR A 79 -15.78 3.26 0.88
C THR A 79 -16.46 4.62 0.99
N GLU A 80 -17.00 4.98 2.15
CA GLU A 80 -17.61 6.30 2.38
C GLU A 80 -16.60 7.44 2.16
N ASP A 81 -15.35 7.28 2.61
CA ASP A 81 -14.28 8.27 2.36
C ASP A 81 -13.88 8.32 0.89
N ILE A 82 -13.70 7.16 0.27
CA ILE A 82 -13.32 7.05 -1.14
C ILE A 82 -14.38 7.68 -2.04
N ASP A 83 -15.66 7.38 -1.80
CA ASP A 83 -16.78 7.95 -2.57
C ASP A 83 -16.89 9.47 -2.40
N ALA A 84 -16.62 9.97 -1.19
CA ALA A 84 -16.58 11.42 -0.95
C ALA A 84 -15.47 12.11 -1.76
N ILE A 85 -14.31 11.48 -1.90
CA ILE A 85 -13.20 12.00 -2.74
C ILE A 85 -13.59 11.93 -4.22
N LEU A 86 -14.00 10.77 -4.71
CA LEU A 86 -14.32 10.56 -6.13
C LEU A 86 -15.54 11.32 -6.60
N SER A 87 -16.42 11.76 -5.69
CA SER A 87 -17.52 12.68 -6.02
C SER A 87 -17.05 14.09 -6.34
N GLN A 88 -15.90 14.52 -5.83
CA GLN A 88 -15.29 15.83 -6.06
C GLN A 88 -14.29 15.77 -7.22
N ASP A 89 -13.44 14.73 -7.22
CA ASP A 89 -12.47 14.46 -8.27
C ASP A 89 -12.57 12.97 -8.69
N PRO A 90 -13.30 12.69 -9.79
CA PRO A 90 -13.46 11.32 -10.30
C PRO A 90 -12.15 10.65 -10.75
N ASP A 91 -11.11 11.42 -11.00
CA ASP A 91 -9.83 10.98 -11.53
C ASP A 91 -8.72 10.95 -10.45
N GLU A 92 -9.08 11.13 -9.17
CA GLU A 92 -8.11 11.02 -8.07
C GLU A 92 -7.52 9.60 -8.01
N GLU A 93 -6.28 9.46 -8.47
CA GLU A 93 -5.61 8.17 -8.66
C GLU A 93 -5.55 7.34 -7.37
N ALA A 94 -5.17 7.97 -6.24
CA ALA A 94 -5.05 7.27 -4.97
C ALA A 94 -6.40 6.73 -4.49
N ALA A 95 -7.49 7.48 -4.67
CA ALA A 95 -8.83 7.03 -4.31
C ALA A 95 -9.30 5.88 -5.21
N LEU A 96 -9.00 5.92 -6.51
CA LEU A 96 -9.30 4.83 -7.45
C LEU A 96 -8.53 3.56 -7.07
N LEU A 97 -7.26 3.65 -6.71
CA LEU A 97 -6.46 2.51 -6.25
C LEU A 97 -7.01 1.92 -4.95
N LEU A 98 -7.41 2.76 -3.99
CA LEU A 98 -8.03 2.31 -2.75
C LEU A 98 -9.39 1.66 -2.99
N ARG A 99 -10.20 2.19 -3.92
CA ARG A 99 -11.47 1.57 -4.32
C ARG A 99 -11.25 0.19 -4.94
N GLY A 100 -10.29 0.07 -5.83
CA GLY A 100 -9.86 -1.21 -6.39
C GLY A 100 -9.45 -2.19 -5.30
N LYS A 101 -8.70 -1.73 -4.28
CA LYS A 101 -8.26 -2.57 -3.16
C LYS A 101 -9.42 -3.07 -2.30
N VAL A 102 -10.39 -2.22 -2.01
CA VAL A 102 -11.63 -2.62 -1.30
C VAL A 102 -12.40 -3.65 -2.13
N LYS A 103 -12.60 -3.41 -3.43
CA LYS A 103 -13.31 -4.31 -4.34
C LYS A 103 -12.60 -5.67 -4.45
N GLU A 104 -11.27 -5.68 -4.63
CA GLU A 104 -10.46 -6.90 -4.65
C GLU A 104 -10.68 -7.73 -3.38
N THR A 105 -10.58 -7.09 -2.22
CA THR A 105 -10.68 -7.76 -0.92
C THR A 105 -12.09 -8.27 -0.62
N THR A 106 -13.11 -7.58 -1.14
CA THR A 106 -14.53 -7.98 -1.00
C THR A 106 -15.01 -8.93 -2.09
N GLY A 107 -14.10 -9.39 -2.98
CA GLY A 107 -14.38 -10.40 -4.00
C GLY A 107 -14.88 -9.85 -5.34
N GLN A 108 -14.91 -8.54 -5.52
CA GLN A 108 -15.35 -7.84 -6.75
C GLN A 108 -14.14 -7.64 -7.69
N GLN A 109 -13.54 -8.75 -8.13
CA GLN A 109 -12.26 -8.71 -8.85
C GLN A 109 -12.33 -8.00 -10.21
N GLU A 110 -13.45 -8.10 -10.94
CA GLU A 110 -13.61 -7.48 -12.24
C GLU A 110 -13.71 -5.95 -12.13
N GLU A 111 -14.41 -5.47 -11.11
CA GLU A 111 -14.49 -4.03 -10.82
C GLU A 111 -13.17 -3.48 -10.28
N ALA A 112 -12.42 -4.28 -9.52
CA ALA A 112 -11.07 -3.90 -9.08
C ALA A 112 -10.10 -3.78 -10.27
N GLU A 113 -10.15 -4.74 -11.21
CA GLU A 113 -9.37 -4.69 -12.45
C GLU A 113 -9.69 -3.41 -13.25
N THR A 114 -10.96 -3.04 -13.31
CA THR A 114 -11.40 -1.82 -14.01
C THR A 114 -10.79 -0.57 -13.38
N ASP A 115 -10.82 -0.45 -12.06
CA ASP A 115 -10.25 0.70 -11.35
C ASP A 115 -8.72 0.78 -11.54
N TYR A 116 -8.00 -0.35 -11.40
CA TYR A 116 -6.54 -0.35 -11.56
C TYR A 116 -6.11 -0.05 -13.00
N ARG A 117 -6.80 -0.61 -14.00
CA ARG A 117 -6.54 -0.30 -15.42
C ARG A 117 -6.79 1.16 -15.72
N TYR A 118 -7.89 1.71 -15.20
CA TYR A 118 -8.18 3.12 -15.43
C TYR A 118 -7.06 4.02 -14.92
N VAL A 119 -6.47 3.72 -13.77
CA VAL A 119 -5.31 4.48 -13.27
C VAL A 119 -4.09 4.31 -14.18
N THR A 120 -3.80 3.10 -14.72
CA THR A 120 -2.67 2.93 -15.67
C THR A 120 -2.87 3.68 -16.99
N GLU A 121 -4.11 3.89 -17.42
CA GLU A 121 -4.45 4.69 -18.61
C GLU A 121 -4.40 6.18 -18.32
N LEU A 122 -4.87 6.60 -17.14
CA LEU A 122 -4.87 8.00 -16.70
C LEU A 122 -3.46 8.51 -16.45
N ASN A 123 -2.65 7.71 -15.76
CA ASN A 123 -1.25 8.03 -15.46
C ASN A 123 -0.35 6.81 -15.72
N PRO A 124 0.25 6.71 -16.93
CA PRO A 124 1.17 5.63 -17.27
C PRO A 124 2.46 5.59 -16.43
N PHE A 125 2.70 6.58 -15.57
CA PHE A 125 3.87 6.65 -14.68
C PHE A 125 3.54 6.26 -13.23
N ASN A 126 2.32 5.79 -12.97
CA ASN A 126 1.93 5.34 -11.64
C ASN A 126 2.36 3.88 -11.41
N GLU A 127 3.55 3.68 -10.85
CA GLU A 127 4.11 2.34 -10.58
C GLU A 127 3.25 1.51 -9.63
N GLN A 128 2.50 2.17 -8.74
CA GLN A 128 1.62 1.51 -7.79
C GLN A 128 0.40 0.87 -8.47
N ALA A 129 -0.12 1.49 -9.55
CA ALA A 129 -1.22 0.95 -10.32
C ALA A 129 -0.83 -0.36 -11.02
N PHE A 130 0.36 -0.40 -11.62
CA PHE A 130 0.91 -1.62 -12.22
C PHE A 130 1.14 -2.72 -11.17
N LEU A 131 1.62 -2.35 -9.99
CA LEU A 131 1.81 -3.30 -8.88
C LEU A 131 0.47 -3.95 -8.48
N TYR A 132 -0.57 -3.16 -8.23
CA TYR A 132 -1.87 -3.67 -7.79
C TYR A 132 -2.56 -4.51 -8.88
N LEU A 133 -2.50 -4.09 -10.13
CA LEU A 133 -3.01 -4.86 -11.25
C LEU A 133 -2.26 -6.19 -11.41
N GLY A 134 -0.94 -6.19 -11.25
CA GLY A 134 -0.13 -7.39 -11.27
C GLY A 134 -0.46 -8.36 -10.13
N GLN A 135 -0.67 -7.86 -8.92
CA GLN A 135 -1.10 -8.66 -7.77
C GLN A 135 -2.47 -9.33 -8.03
N LEU A 136 -3.43 -8.57 -8.56
CA LEU A 136 -4.74 -9.09 -8.96
C LEU A 136 -4.60 -10.20 -10.02
N TYR A 137 -3.69 -10.05 -10.98
CA TYR A 137 -3.44 -11.05 -12.02
C TYR A 137 -2.79 -12.33 -11.49
N ILE A 138 -1.99 -12.25 -10.42
CA ILE A 138 -1.55 -13.47 -9.72
C ILE A 138 -2.74 -14.23 -9.15
N VAL A 139 -3.69 -13.53 -8.50
CA VAL A 139 -4.92 -14.15 -7.95
C VAL A 139 -5.74 -14.79 -9.05
N GLN A 140 -5.84 -14.16 -10.22
CA GLN A 140 -6.52 -14.69 -11.40
C GLN A 140 -5.73 -15.76 -12.16
N LYS A 141 -4.50 -16.12 -11.71
CA LYS A 141 -3.58 -17.07 -12.36
C LYS A 141 -3.11 -16.64 -13.76
N LYS A 142 -3.17 -15.36 -14.07
CA LYS A 142 -2.62 -14.74 -15.28
C LYS A 142 -1.15 -14.37 -15.04
N LEU A 143 -0.31 -15.40 -14.83
CA LEU A 143 1.05 -15.19 -14.29
C LEU A 143 1.99 -14.46 -15.26
N THR A 144 1.88 -14.71 -16.55
CA THR A 144 2.72 -14.05 -17.58
C THR A 144 2.39 -12.57 -17.67
N GLU A 145 1.10 -12.23 -17.65
CA GLU A 145 0.64 -10.86 -17.67
C GLU A 145 1.00 -10.12 -16.36
N ALA A 146 0.93 -10.81 -15.22
CA ALA A 146 1.37 -10.26 -13.94
C ALA A 146 2.86 -9.90 -13.95
N ILE A 147 3.73 -10.78 -14.49
CA ILE A 147 5.17 -10.52 -14.62
C ILE A 147 5.40 -9.26 -15.47
N ALA A 148 4.72 -9.13 -16.61
CA ALA A 148 4.86 -7.95 -17.47
C ALA A 148 4.46 -6.65 -16.76
N LEU A 149 3.40 -6.66 -15.94
CA LEU A 149 3.00 -5.49 -15.15
C LEU A 149 4.02 -5.11 -14.07
N PHE A 150 4.65 -6.09 -13.44
CA PHE A 150 5.74 -5.81 -12.50
C PHE A 150 7.01 -5.34 -13.22
N ASP A 151 7.26 -5.77 -14.45
CA ASP A 151 8.34 -5.23 -15.28
C ASP A 151 8.15 -3.74 -15.51
N GLU A 152 6.93 -3.30 -15.88
CA GLU A 152 6.57 -1.88 -16.03
C GLU A 152 6.77 -1.12 -14.69
N ALA A 153 6.28 -1.65 -13.58
CA ALA A 153 6.46 -1.01 -12.27
C ALA A 153 7.94 -0.83 -11.89
N ILE A 154 8.79 -1.82 -12.21
CA ILE A 154 10.24 -1.77 -11.95
C ILE A 154 10.95 -0.82 -12.93
N GLU A 155 10.52 -0.75 -14.19
CA GLU A 155 11.08 0.19 -15.14
C GLU A 155 10.81 1.63 -14.71
N LEU A 156 9.60 1.91 -14.21
CA LEU A 156 9.23 3.23 -13.66
C LEU A 156 9.98 3.55 -12.38
N ASN A 157 10.14 2.59 -11.49
CA ASN A 157 10.83 2.75 -10.21
C ASN A 157 11.78 1.57 -9.93
N PRO A 158 13.06 1.67 -10.32
CA PRO A 158 14.05 0.60 -10.13
C PRO A 158 14.37 0.26 -8.66
N ASP A 159 13.93 1.06 -7.71
CA ASP A 159 14.09 0.85 -6.28
C ASP A 159 12.78 0.37 -5.61
N PHE A 160 11.79 -0.03 -6.39
CA PHE A 160 10.50 -0.51 -5.88
C PHE A 160 10.60 -1.96 -5.38
N ALA A 161 11.08 -2.13 -4.15
CA ALA A 161 11.31 -3.44 -3.53
C ALA A 161 10.12 -4.39 -3.64
N GLN A 162 8.90 -3.87 -3.40
CA GLN A 162 7.67 -4.67 -3.45
C GLN A 162 7.39 -5.23 -4.85
N ALA A 163 7.68 -4.48 -5.92
CA ALA A 163 7.49 -4.96 -7.30
C ALA A 163 8.44 -6.13 -7.62
N TYR A 164 9.70 -6.07 -7.19
CA TYR A 164 10.63 -7.20 -7.30
C TYR A 164 10.11 -8.43 -6.56
N HIS A 165 9.64 -8.24 -5.34
CA HIS A 165 9.11 -9.33 -4.53
C HIS A 165 7.91 -10.01 -5.18
N GLU A 166 6.94 -9.23 -5.67
CA GLU A 166 5.74 -9.76 -6.33
C GLU A 166 6.07 -10.38 -7.70
N ARG A 167 7.02 -9.81 -8.47
CA ARG A 167 7.51 -10.44 -9.70
C ARG A 167 8.19 -11.77 -9.43
N GLY A 168 9.04 -11.83 -8.41
CA GLY A 168 9.66 -13.07 -7.95
C GLY A 168 8.63 -14.13 -7.57
N ARG A 169 7.56 -13.74 -6.86
CA ARG A 169 6.44 -14.63 -6.54
C ARG A 169 5.72 -15.13 -7.80
N ALA A 170 5.44 -14.25 -8.75
CA ALA A 170 4.79 -14.61 -10.01
C ALA A 170 5.68 -15.57 -10.85
N LYS A 171 6.99 -15.30 -10.96
CA LYS A 171 7.97 -16.17 -11.62
C LYS A 171 8.02 -17.55 -10.99
N LEU A 172 8.04 -17.62 -9.64
CA LEU A 172 8.05 -18.91 -8.94
C LEU A 172 6.81 -19.74 -9.26
N LEU A 173 5.63 -19.10 -9.23
CA LEU A 173 4.37 -19.76 -9.57
C LEU A 173 4.32 -20.19 -11.05
N ASN A 174 4.99 -19.44 -11.92
CA ASN A 174 5.11 -19.73 -13.36
C ASN A 174 6.22 -20.76 -13.68
N GLY A 175 6.97 -21.26 -12.67
CA GLY A 175 8.00 -22.29 -12.81
C GLY A 175 9.42 -21.76 -13.00
N ASP A 176 9.63 -20.46 -13.12
CA ASP A 176 10.95 -19.82 -13.20
C ASP A 176 11.53 -19.60 -11.80
N LYS A 177 12.22 -20.62 -11.31
CA LYS A 177 12.84 -20.60 -9.98
C LYS A 177 14.07 -19.70 -9.90
N GLU A 178 14.87 -19.65 -10.97
CA GLU A 178 16.11 -18.86 -11.00
C GLU A 178 15.78 -17.38 -11.02
N GLY A 179 14.93 -16.93 -11.93
CA GLY A 179 14.49 -15.54 -11.99
C GLY A 179 13.72 -15.08 -10.75
N SER A 180 13.00 -16.01 -10.10
CA SER A 180 12.36 -15.73 -8.79
C SER A 180 13.40 -15.43 -7.71
N MET A 181 14.46 -16.23 -7.60
CA MET A 181 15.50 -16.01 -6.58
C MET A 181 16.26 -14.70 -6.79
N GLU A 182 16.53 -14.33 -8.05
CA GLU A 182 17.18 -13.06 -8.38
C GLU A 182 16.33 -11.88 -7.95
N ASP A 183 15.04 -11.90 -8.27
CA ASP A 183 14.10 -10.84 -7.91
C ASP A 183 13.90 -10.72 -6.39
N MET A 184 13.73 -11.85 -5.70
CA MET A 184 13.63 -11.86 -4.25
C MET A 184 14.87 -11.33 -3.56
N LYS A 185 16.06 -11.67 -4.05
CA LYS A 185 17.32 -11.13 -3.55
C LYS A 185 17.37 -9.61 -3.74
N ARG A 186 16.99 -9.11 -4.93
CA ARG A 186 16.98 -7.68 -5.21
C ARG A 186 15.98 -6.93 -4.32
N GLY A 187 14.77 -7.46 -4.13
CA GLY A 187 13.78 -6.89 -3.21
C GLY A 187 14.30 -6.78 -1.77
N LEU A 188 14.99 -7.81 -1.27
CA LEU A 188 15.60 -7.81 0.07
C LEU A 188 16.77 -6.83 0.21
N GLU A 189 17.58 -6.66 -0.84
CA GLU A 189 18.65 -5.63 -0.86
C GLU A 189 18.07 -4.23 -0.75
N LEU A 190 16.94 -3.96 -1.40
CA LEU A 190 16.25 -2.68 -1.37
C LEU A 190 15.50 -2.44 -0.05
N ASN A 191 14.88 -3.47 0.51
CA ASN A 191 14.15 -3.39 1.78
C ASN A 191 14.48 -4.56 2.73
N PRO A 192 15.58 -4.47 3.50
CA PRO A 192 16.00 -5.55 4.41
C PRO A 192 15.00 -5.87 5.54
N LYS A 193 14.03 -4.98 5.81
CA LYS A 193 13.01 -5.21 6.86
C LYS A 193 11.97 -6.25 6.45
N GLU A 194 11.73 -6.43 5.17
CA GLU A 194 10.79 -7.44 4.65
C GLU A 194 11.28 -8.89 4.86
N LEU A 195 12.54 -9.10 5.23
CA LEU A 195 13.09 -10.41 5.57
C LEU A 195 12.30 -11.15 6.66
N GLN A 196 11.74 -10.43 7.62
CA GLN A 196 10.96 -11.03 8.71
C GLN A 196 9.59 -11.50 8.21
N ASP A 197 8.94 -10.71 7.37
CA ASP A 197 7.64 -11.04 6.77
C ASP A 197 7.76 -12.15 5.73
N PHE A 198 8.85 -12.15 4.96
CA PHE A 198 9.15 -13.19 3.98
C PHE A 198 9.27 -14.58 4.61
N ASN A 199 10.01 -14.72 5.71
CA ASN A 199 10.15 -15.99 6.43
C ASN A 199 8.82 -16.50 6.99
N GLY A 200 7.90 -15.61 7.33
CA GLY A 200 6.54 -15.96 7.79
C GLY A 200 5.64 -16.48 6.66
N GLN A 201 5.69 -15.86 5.50
CA GLN A 201 4.82 -16.21 4.36
C GLN A 201 5.33 -17.38 3.51
N TYR A 202 6.63 -17.53 3.37
CA TYR A 202 7.25 -18.48 2.41
C TYR A 202 8.13 -19.54 3.08
N GLY A 203 8.47 -19.42 4.35
CA GLY A 203 9.31 -20.36 5.10
C GLY A 203 8.73 -21.77 5.18
N ASN A 204 7.43 -21.94 4.95
CA ASN A 204 6.72 -23.23 5.01
C ASN A 204 6.44 -23.87 3.64
N LEU A 205 6.96 -23.32 2.53
CA LEU A 205 6.80 -23.98 1.22
C LEU A 205 7.64 -25.25 1.14
N PRO A 206 7.08 -26.38 0.67
CA PRO A 206 7.84 -27.63 0.54
C PRO A 206 9.01 -27.46 -0.43
N GLY A 207 10.22 -27.55 0.09
CA GLY A 207 11.46 -27.41 -0.68
C GLY A 207 12.24 -26.10 -0.43
N ASN A 208 11.73 -25.18 0.38
CA ASN A 208 12.42 -23.96 0.76
C ASN A 208 13.25 -24.18 2.04
N ASN A 209 14.54 -24.47 1.88
CA ASN A 209 15.51 -24.25 2.95
C ASN A 209 15.99 -22.81 2.81
N THR A 210 15.40 -21.89 3.56
CA THR A 210 15.67 -20.43 3.51
C THR A 210 17.14 -20.08 3.76
N THR A 211 17.92 -20.95 4.39
CA THR A 211 19.36 -20.83 4.55
C THR A 211 20.16 -20.94 3.24
N ASN A 212 19.58 -21.52 2.17
CA ASN A 212 20.25 -21.65 0.87
C ASN A 212 19.97 -20.49 -0.10
N ILE A 213 18.96 -19.67 0.13
CA ILE A 213 18.58 -18.57 -0.77
C ILE A 213 19.54 -17.38 -0.61
N LEU A 214 20.12 -17.20 0.57
CA LEU A 214 20.99 -16.07 0.87
C LEU A 214 22.48 -16.38 0.82
N GLY A 215 22.89 -17.63 0.59
CA GLY A 215 24.31 -18.01 0.55
C GLY A 215 25.05 -17.79 1.88
N LEU A 216 24.34 -17.86 3.03
CA LEU A 216 24.91 -17.78 4.39
C LEU A 216 25.07 -19.17 4.99
#